data_766861926314602c83fd86d05d2a8199
#
_entry.id   766861926314602c83fd86d05d2a8199
#
_cell.length_a   1.000
_cell.length_b   1.000
_cell.length_c   1.000
_cell.angle_alpha   90.00
_cell.angle_beta   90.00
_cell.angle_gamma   90.00
#
_symmetry.space_group_name_H-M   'P 1'
#
loop_
_entity.id
_entity.type
_entity.pdbx_description
1 polymer ?
#
loop_
_entity_poly.entity_id
_entity_poly.type
_entity_poly.pdbx_seq_one_letter_code
_entity_poly.pdbx_strand_id
1 'polypeptide(L)'
;MDKLRSPYHDTMRIAGEVAERNAWAAKASDFSNDYSLWQQVGQTNQKGKFDDIVNLFHNRFETIQEIFRTQAGFKASGSIKQIFREKGRNKDYNIVGIVLDARRTKSGGKMVTLEDRTGTITVFVRKDDPACATIMTDEVIGVSGRFDKSGGEMFWVNRVVYPDILTSNQNKGGGDFDPVSIAFASDIHMGSKEFLEAEWDKMIEWMNSADETAQNIKWFVLSGDVVDGIGIYPGHENNLTITNSFEQYEMCARKLDELPDHITPVILPGNHDAVRPAEPQPMLEPAVQEKFNSAIHVGNPARITLSGIDVLSYHGKGIDDIVPRVENVSYEHPEEAMKLMLKKRHLAPMWGERNALSPEEEDQMVIRTPPDLFVTGHTHAHTVEWHRGIPLVVSSTFQGETDFMNMLGYKPKKGFL
;
A
#
# COMPACT_ATOMS: atom_id res chain seq x y z
N MET A 1 34.33 -19.03 9.82
CA MET A 1 33.28 -19.17 8.81
C MET A 1 31.89 -18.98 9.44
N ASP A 2 31.64 -17.86 10.11
CA ASP A 2 30.36 -17.61 10.79
C ASP A 2 30.00 -16.11 10.81
N LYS A 3 30.07 -15.45 9.66
CA LYS A 3 29.75 -14.01 9.54
C LYS A 3 28.97 -13.60 8.30
N LEU A 4 28.20 -14.53 7.72
CA LEU A 4 27.29 -14.23 6.61
C LEU A 4 25.93 -14.93 6.84
N ARG A 5 25.39 -14.85 8.04
CA ARG A 5 23.94 -15.02 8.21
C ARG A 5 23.33 -13.67 7.86
N SER A 6 22.92 -13.56 6.60
CA SER A 6 22.11 -12.47 6.10
C SER A 6 20.81 -12.38 6.91
N PRO A 7 20.27 -11.16 7.18
CA PRO A 7 18.92 -10.99 7.74
C PRO A 7 17.83 -11.66 6.89
N TYR A 8 18.14 -12.13 5.69
CA TYR A 8 17.28 -12.92 4.80
C TYR A 8 16.81 -14.27 5.39
N HIS A 9 17.54 -14.85 6.36
CA HIS A 9 17.17 -16.14 6.96
C HIS A 9 15.90 -16.10 7.81
N ASP A 10 15.57 -14.95 8.40
CA ASP A 10 14.37 -14.82 9.23
C ASP A 10 13.10 -14.58 8.41
N THR A 11 13.23 -13.95 7.25
CA THR A 11 12.10 -13.71 6.32
C THR A 11 11.62 -15.02 5.67
N MET A 12 12.54 -15.95 5.46
CA MET A 12 12.25 -17.28 4.89
C MET A 12 11.60 -18.25 5.87
N ARG A 13 11.62 -17.98 7.17
CA ARG A 13 10.92 -18.79 8.15
C ARG A 13 9.41 -18.84 7.91
N ILE A 14 8.86 -17.81 7.28
CA ILE A 14 7.43 -17.70 6.96
C ILE A 14 7.01 -18.72 5.90
N ALA A 15 7.85 -18.93 4.89
CA ALA A 15 7.63 -19.97 3.88
C ALA A 15 8.06 -21.36 4.40
N GLY A 16 9.13 -21.42 5.21
CA GLY A 16 9.71 -22.66 5.72
C GLY A 16 8.83 -23.45 6.66
N GLU A 17 8.06 -22.80 7.55
CA GLU A 17 7.18 -23.51 8.49
C GLU A 17 5.97 -24.18 7.80
N VAL A 18 5.61 -23.72 6.61
CA VAL A 18 4.60 -24.37 5.74
C VAL A 18 5.25 -25.49 4.89
N ALA A 19 6.49 -25.31 4.49
CA ALA A 19 7.23 -26.26 3.63
C ALA A 19 7.78 -27.48 4.41
N GLU A 20 8.02 -27.41 5.72
CA GLU A 20 8.46 -28.55 6.54
C GLU A 20 7.46 -29.72 6.60
N ARG A 21 6.21 -29.52 6.12
CA ARG A 21 5.24 -30.61 6.04
C ARG A 21 5.39 -31.52 4.83
N ASN A 22 6.14 -31.12 3.80
CA ASN A 22 6.39 -31.93 2.61
C ASN A 22 7.86 -31.83 2.21
N ALA A 23 8.68 -32.75 2.70
CA ALA A 23 10.08 -32.88 2.33
C ALA A 23 10.26 -33.36 0.87
N TRP A 24 9.75 -32.60 -0.09
CA TRP A 24 10.07 -32.73 -1.51
C TRP A 24 10.95 -31.56 -1.88
N ALA A 25 12.08 -31.85 -2.50
CA ALA A 25 12.90 -30.84 -3.18
C ALA A 25 12.20 -30.40 -4.48
N ALA A 26 10.93 -29.98 -4.37
CA ALA A 26 10.18 -29.44 -5.49
C ALA A 26 10.74 -28.08 -5.84
N LYS A 27 11.11 -27.89 -7.11
CA LYS A 27 11.62 -26.62 -7.65
C LYS A 27 10.44 -25.82 -8.20
N ALA A 28 10.57 -24.52 -8.20
CA ALA A 28 9.53 -23.64 -8.77
C ALA A 28 9.25 -23.95 -10.25
N SER A 29 10.22 -24.51 -10.99
CA SER A 29 10.04 -25.00 -12.37
C SER A 29 9.01 -26.12 -12.50
N ASP A 30 8.73 -26.86 -11.42
CA ASP A 30 7.80 -28.00 -11.44
C ASP A 30 6.32 -27.54 -11.33
N PHE A 31 6.11 -26.27 -11.02
CA PHE A 31 4.78 -25.68 -10.85
C PHE A 31 4.41 -24.77 -12.02
N SER A 32 3.13 -24.75 -12.37
CA SER A 32 2.58 -23.83 -13.37
C SER A 32 2.56 -22.38 -12.84
N ASN A 33 2.44 -21.42 -13.76
CA ASN A 33 2.22 -20.01 -13.40
C ASN A 33 0.72 -19.80 -13.09
N ASP A 34 0.30 -20.17 -11.88
CA ASP A 34 -1.08 -19.96 -11.43
C ASP A 34 -1.21 -18.58 -10.76
N TYR A 35 -1.92 -17.68 -11.45
CA TYR A 35 -2.21 -16.35 -10.95
C TYR A 35 -3.61 -15.88 -11.34
N SER A 36 -4.16 -14.98 -10.55
CA SER A 36 -5.39 -14.27 -10.88
C SER A 36 -5.34 -12.81 -10.45
N LEU A 37 -5.93 -11.95 -11.25
CA LEU A 37 -6.00 -10.51 -10.98
C LEU A 37 -7.37 -10.18 -10.39
N TRP A 38 -7.39 -9.67 -9.17
CA TRP A 38 -8.63 -9.27 -8.48
C TRP A 38 -9.03 -7.83 -8.78
N GLN A 39 -8.04 -6.97 -8.93
CA GLN A 39 -8.23 -5.56 -9.17
C GLN A 39 -7.20 -5.08 -10.18
N GLN A 40 -7.67 -4.60 -11.30
CA GLN A 40 -6.85 -3.92 -12.29
C GLN A 40 -7.27 -2.46 -12.36
N VAL A 41 -6.30 -1.57 -12.27
CA VAL A 41 -6.50 -0.18 -12.62
C VAL A 41 -6.52 -0.06 -14.14
N GLY A 42 -7.72 0.10 -14.69
CA GLY A 42 -7.90 0.35 -16.11
C GLY A 42 -7.50 1.77 -16.51
N GLN A 43 -7.45 2.02 -17.82
CA GLN A 43 -7.41 3.41 -18.29
C GLN A 43 -8.76 4.06 -17.97
N THR A 44 -8.71 5.16 -17.24
CA THR A 44 -9.91 5.92 -16.91
C THR A 44 -10.26 6.91 -18.01
N ASN A 45 -11.57 7.05 -18.28
CA ASN A 45 -12.12 8.10 -19.11
C ASN A 45 -12.69 9.28 -18.30
N GLN A 46 -12.44 9.32 -16.99
CA GLN A 46 -12.92 10.39 -16.12
C GLN A 46 -12.26 11.72 -16.51
N LYS A 47 -13.08 12.78 -16.59
CA LYS A 47 -12.63 14.10 -17.01
C LYS A 47 -12.22 15.01 -15.84
N GLY A 48 -12.26 14.50 -14.61
CA GLY A 48 -11.93 15.27 -13.40
C GLY A 48 -12.94 16.38 -13.11
N LYS A 49 -14.22 16.17 -13.43
CA LYS A 49 -15.29 17.11 -13.08
C LYS A 49 -15.58 17.03 -11.59
N PHE A 50 -16.21 18.06 -11.05
CA PHE A 50 -16.62 18.10 -9.65
C PHE A 50 -17.46 16.89 -9.25
N ASP A 51 -18.41 16.46 -10.11
CA ASP A 51 -19.26 15.30 -9.84
C ASP A 51 -18.44 13.99 -9.77
N ASP A 52 -17.34 13.88 -10.52
CA ASP A 52 -16.46 12.70 -10.48
C ASP A 52 -15.80 12.61 -9.08
N ILE A 53 -15.37 13.74 -8.52
CA ILE A 53 -14.79 13.81 -7.17
C ILE A 53 -15.84 13.44 -6.12
N VAL A 54 -17.04 13.99 -6.22
CA VAL A 54 -18.15 13.68 -5.30
C VAL A 54 -18.49 12.19 -5.33
N ASN A 55 -18.53 11.60 -6.53
CA ASN A 55 -18.81 10.17 -6.70
C ASN A 55 -17.72 9.29 -6.09
N LEU A 56 -16.44 9.66 -6.24
CA LEU A 56 -15.32 8.97 -5.61
C LEU A 56 -15.52 8.89 -4.09
N PHE A 57 -15.80 10.03 -3.43
CA PHE A 57 -16.01 10.08 -1.98
C PHE A 57 -17.26 9.34 -1.53
N HIS A 58 -18.33 9.37 -2.34
CA HIS A 58 -19.52 8.57 -2.06
C HIS A 58 -19.20 7.07 -2.13
N ASN A 59 -18.47 6.63 -3.15
CA ASN A 59 -18.05 5.23 -3.29
C ASN A 59 -17.17 4.80 -2.14
N ARG A 60 -16.15 5.61 -1.77
CA ARG A 60 -15.30 5.40 -0.58
C ARG A 60 -16.13 5.20 0.67
N PHE A 61 -17.03 6.13 0.95
CA PHE A 61 -17.87 6.10 2.14
C PHE A 61 -18.73 4.82 2.18
N GLU A 62 -19.44 4.51 1.12
CA GLU A 62 -20.33 3.36 1.03
C GLU A 62 -19.54 2.05 1.20
N THR A 63 -18.41 1.92 0.52
CA THR A 63 -17.56 0.73 0.60
C THR A 63 -17.02 0.51 2.02
N ILE A 64 -16.50 1.55 2.67
CA ILE A 64 -15.97 1.41 4.02
C ILE A 64 -17.10 1.27 5.05
N GLN A 65 -18.25 1.90 4.84
CA GLN A 65 -19.43 1.71 5.69
C GLN A 65 -19.91 0.24 5.68
N GLU A 66 -19.83 -0.45 4.54
CA GLU A 66 -20.13 -1.89 4.48
C GLU A 66 -19.18 -2.71 5.36
N ILE A 67 -17.88 -2.35 5.38
CA ILE A 67 -16.92 -2.99 6.30
C ILE A 67 -17.35 -2.77 7.76
N PHE A 68 -17.77 -1.54 8.11
CA PHE A 68 -18.26 -1.25 9.46
C PHE A 68 -19.51 -2.06 9.85
N ARG A 69 -20.39 -2.37 8.89
CA ARG A 69 -21.59 -3.20 9.14
C ARG A 69 -21.24 -4.62 9.58
N THR A 70 -20.04 -5.09 9.29
CA THR A 70 -19.58 -6.40 9.77
C THR A 70 -19.07 -6.37 11.21
N GLN A 71 -18.80 -5.17 11.75
CA GLN A 71 -18.24 -4.99 13.09
C GLN A 71 -19.33 -4.89 14.17
N ALA A 72 -19.08 -5.51 15.31
CA ALA A 72 -19.97 -5.43 16.47
C ALA A 72 -20.14 -3.97 16.93
N GLY A 73 -21.39 -3.53 17.10
CA GLY A 73 -21.73 -2.18 17.50
C GLY A 73 -21.97 -1.20 16.35
N PHE A 74 -21.47 -1.45 15.14
CA PHE A 74 -21.69 -0.60 13.96
C PHE A 74 -22.67 -1.19 12.94
N LYS A 75 -23.16 -2.40 13.16
CA LYS A 75 -24.13 -3.09 12.31
C LYS A 75 -25.41 -2.29 12.06
N ALA A 76 -25.79 -1.45 13.02
CA ALA A 76 -26.94 -0.56 12.96
C ALA A 76 -26.52 0.88 13.34
N SER A 77 -25.44 1.40 12.75
CA SER A 77 -25.05 2.80 12.89
C SER A 77 -26.16 3.69 12.31
N GLY A 78 -26.57 4.73 13.05
CA GLY A 78 -27.56 5.71 12.58
C GLY A 78 -26.93 6.72 11.63
N SER A 79 -27.74 7.24 10.69
CA SER A 79 -27.30 8.40 9.91
C SER A 79 -27.24 9.66 10.80
N ILE A 80 -26.41 10.63 10.43
CA ILE A 80 -26.24 11.88 11.17
C ILE A 80 -27.58 12.57 11.37
N LYS A 81 -28.40 12.64 10.33
CA LYS A 81 -29.76 13.22 10.40
C LYS A 81 -30.68 12.49 11.39
N GLN A 82 -30.61 11.16 11.44
CA GLN A 82 -31.39 10.36 12.38
C GLN A 82 -30.96 10.64 13.82
N ILE A 83 -29.67 10.69 14.06
CA ILE A 83 -29.08 10.91 15.39
C ILE A 83 -29.48 12.29 15.94
N PHE A 84 -29.49 13.33 15.10
CA PHE A 84 -30.00 14.65 15.51
C PHE A 84 -31.50 14.64 15.86
N ARG A 85 -32.32 13.84 15.17
CA ARG A 85 -33.76 13.69 15.51
C ARG A 85 -33.96 12.96 16.84
N GLU A 86 -33.04 12.11 17.21
CA GLU A 86 -33.07 11.36 18.46
C GLU A 86 -32.33 12.06 19.61
N LYS A 87 -31.73 13.23 19.36
CA LYS A 87 -31.04 14.06 20.34
C LYS A 87 -31.90 14.26 21.59
N GLY A 88 -31.29 14.15 22.77
CA GLY A 88 -31.99 14.26 24.05
C GLY A 88 -32.35 12.91 24.69
N ARG A 89 -32.27 11.81 23.96
CA ARG A 89 -32.31 10.48 24.58
C ARG A 89 -30.94 10.21 25.21
N ASN A 90 -30.92 9.97 26.51
CA ASN A 90 -29.68 9.69 27.25
C ASN A 90 -29.11 8.29 26.88
N LYS A 91 -28.66 8.13 25.66
CA LYS A 91 -28.07 6.91 25.13
C LYS A 91 -26.81 7.22 24.31
N ASP A 92 -25.98 6.22 24.12
CA ASP A 92 -24.86 6.29 23.19
C ASP A 92 -25.35 6.04 21.74
N TYR A 93 -24.70 6.70 20.80
CA TYR A 93 -24.94 6.58 19.37
C TYR A 93 -23.67 6.12 18.70
N ASN A 94 -23.82 5.36 17.62
CA ASN A 94 -22.72 4.97 16.72
C ASN A 94 -22.94 5.65 15.37
N ILE A 95 -21.93 6.37 14.91
CA ILE A 95 -21.91 7.14 13.66
C ILE A 95 -20.73 6.63 12.83
N VAL A 96 -20.94 6.48 11.52
CA VAL A 96 -19.86 6.33 10.54
C VAL A 96 -19.89 7.56 9.66
N GLY A 97 -18.74 8.19 9.43
CA GLY A 97 -18.63 9.37 8.58
C GLY A 97 -17.25 9.57 7.99
N ILE A 98 -17.17 10.34 6.91
CA ILE A 98 -15.92 10.85 6.35
C ILE A 98 -15.48 12.03 7.21
N VAL A 99 -14.19 12.13 7.48
CA VAL A 99 -13.60 13.26 8.21
C VAL A 99 -13.41 14.44 7.25
N LEU A 100 -14.28 15.44 7.35
CA LEU A 100 -14.13 16.70 6.58
C LEU A 100 -13.03 17.59 7.14
N ASP A 101 -12.89 17.63 8.46
CA ASP A 101 -11.94 18.50 9.15
C ASP A 101 -11.56 17.92 10.51
N ALA A 102 -10.31 18.12 10.92
CA ALA A 102 -9.81 17.67 12.21
C ALA A 102 -8.82 18.68 12.81
N ARG A 103 -9.25 19.44 13.81
CA ARG A 103 -8.47 20.52 14.43
C ARG A 103 -8.09 20.21 15.87
N ARG A 104 -6.82 20.39 16.22
CA ARG A 104 -6.38 20.31 17.61
C ARG A 104 -6.97 21.44 18.44
N THR A 105 -7.44 21.12 19.64
CA THR A 105 -7.90 22.07 20.63
C THR A 105 -6.75 22.48 21.55
N LYS A 106 -6.93 23.59 22.28
CA LYS A 106 -5.96 24.04 23.31
C LYS A 106 -5.73 23.00 24.41
N SER A 107 -6.70 22.16 24.69
CA SER A 107 -6.61 21.06 25.67
C SER A 107 -5.94 19.80 25.15
N GLY A 108 -5.53 19.78 23.87
CA GLY A 108 -4.80 18.67 23.23
C GLY A 108 -5.71 17.62 22.60
N GLY A 109 -7.04 17.67 22.75
CA GLY A 109 -7.99 16.85 22.00
C GLY A 109 -8.18 17.35 20.56
N LYS A 110 -9.03 16.68 19.79
CA LYS A 110 -9.42 17.11 18.43
C LYS A 110 -10.91 17.38 18.33
N MET A 111 -11.27 18.50 17.67
CA MET A 111 -12.60 18.72 17.09
C MET A 111 -12.57 18.11 15.69
N VAL A 112 -13.45 17.16 15.44
CA VAL A 112 -13.54 16.44 14.17
C VAL A 112 -14.93 16.66 13.60
N THR A 113 -14.99 17.12 12.35
CA THR A 113 -16.25 17.22 11.62
C THR A 113 -16.40 16.00 10.74
N LEU A 114 -17.43 15.22 10.98
CA LEU A 114 -17.80 14.05 10.19
C LEU A 114 -18.97 14.39 9.27
N GLU A 115 -18.94 13.81 8.07
CA GLU A 115 -20.00 13.90 7.08
C GLU A 115 -20.49 12.51 6.69
N ASP A 116 -21.80 12.40 6.49
CA ASP A 116 -22.43 11.32 5.75
C ASP A 116 -23.36 11.90 4.67
N ARG A 117 -24.03 11.06 3.88
CA ARG A 117 -24.97 11.53 2.84
C ARG A 117 -26.15 12.34 3.36
N THR A 118 -26.33 12.48 4.66
CA THR A 118 -27.50 13.14 5.29
C THR A 118 -27.17 14.44 6.01
N GLY A 119 -25.90 14.73 6.22
CA GLY A 119 -25.43 15.96 6.85
C GLY A 119 -24.08 15.81 7.53
N THR A 120 -23.75 16.79 8.37
CA THR A 120 -22.50 16.87 9.09
C THR A 120 -22.71 16.91 10.60
N ILE A 121 -21.73 16.44 11.36
CA ILE A 121 -21.70 16.53 12.82
C ILE A 121 -20.28 16.81 13.30
N THR A 122 -20.15 17.77 14.23
CA THR A 122 -18.86 18.02 14.89
C THR A 122 -18.80 17.23 16.19
N VAL A 123 -17.75 16.46 16.35
CA VAL A 123 -17.52 15.58 17.49
C VAL A 123 -16.22 15.96 18.19
N PHE A 124 -16.16 15.77 19.51
CA PHE A 124 -14.94 15.99 20.28
C PHE A 124 -14.28 14.67 20.65
N VAL A 125 -13.04 14.49 20.17
CA VAL A 125 -12.16 13.35 20.48
C VAL A 125 -11.17 13.79 21.54
N ARG A 126 -11.13 13.08 22.65
CA ARG A 126 -10.22 13.39 23.77
C ARG A 126 -8.77 13.08 23.41
N LYS A 127 -7.83 13.78 24.05
CA LYS A 127 -6.39 13.61 23.83
C LYS A 127 -5.86 12.22 24.23
N ASP A 128 -6.54 11.54 25.15
CA ASP A 128 -6.19 10.21 25.66
C ASP A 128 -6.77 9.08 24.79
N ASP A 129 -7.62 9.40 23.81
CA ASP A 129 -8.01 8.42 22.78
C ASP A 129 -6.84 8.17 21.83
N PRO A 130 -6.40 6.90 21.66
CA PRO A 130 -5.27 6.57 20.77
C PRO A 130 -5.46 7.03 19.33
N ALA A 131 -6.70 7.17 18.87
CA ALA A 131 -7.01 7.67 17.53
C ALA A 131 -6.76 9.16 17.38
N CYS A 132 -6.75 9.93 18.49
CA CYS A 132 -6.58 11.38 18.41
C CYS A 132 -5.32 11.81 17.66
N ALA A 133 -4.22 11.07 17.78
CA ALA A 133 -2.97 11.35 17.08
C ALA A 133 -3.04 11.04 15.57
N THR A 134 -3.85 10.04 15.16
CA THR A 134 -3.82 9.46 13.82
C THR A 134 -5.02 9.79 12.93
N ILE A 135 -6.01 10.56 13.43
CA ILE A 135 -7.15 11.02 12.62
C ILE A 135 -6.65 11.99 11.55
N MET A 136 -7.03 11.73 10.29
CA MET A 136 -6.70 12.48 9.08
C MET A 136 -7.98 12.91 8.37
N THR A 137 -7.88 13.92 7.50
CA THR A 137 -8.99 14.30 6.61
C THR A 137 -9.27 13.20 5.59
N ASP A 138 -10.47 13.16 5.08
CA ASP A 138 -10.95 12.29 4.00
C ASP A 138 -10.99 10.78 4.32
N GLU A 139 -10.55 10.37 5.50
CA GLU A 139 -10.73 8.99 5.96
C GLU A 139 -12.15 8.74 6.47
N VAL A 140 -12.58 7.49 6.45
CA VAL A 140 -13.87 7.08 7.02
C VAL A 140 -13.64 6.44 8.38
N ILE A 141 -14.23 7.04 9.42
CA ILE A 141 -14.15 6.51 10.79
C ILE A 141 -15.54 6.26 11.39
N GLY A 142 -15.57 5.36 12.34
CA GLY A 142 -16.70 5.18 13.24
C GLY A 142 -16.45 5.88 14.56
N VAL A 143 -17.46 6.50 15.13
CA VAL A 143 -17.41 7.06 16.48
C VAL A 143 -18.58 6.54 17.31
N SER A 144 -18.30 6.20 18.57
CA SER A 144 -19.32 5.90 19.57
C SER A 144 -19.29 7.00 20.62
N GLY A 145 -20.43 7.55 20.97
CA GLY A 145 -20.51 8.67 21.91
C GLY A 145 -21.92 9.17 22.16
N ARG A 146 -22.03 10.32 22.78
CA ARG A 146 -23.31 10.92 23.17
C ARG A 146 -23.30 12.45 23.08
N PHE A 147 -24.46 13.03 22.96
CA PHE A 147 -24.63 14.47 23.14
C PHE A 147 -24.48 14.88 24.60
N ASP A 148 -24.12 16.15 24.83
CA ASP A 148 -24.09 16.72 26.17
C ASP A 148 -25.50 16.65 26.83
N LYS A 149 -25.51 16.32 28.12
CA LYS A 149 -26.75 16.25 28.94
C LYS A 149 -27.48 17.58 29.06
N SER A 150 -26.75 18.69 28.89
CA SER A 150 -27.34 20.05 28.94
C SER A 150 -28.17 20.41 27.69
N GLY A 151 -28.32 19.50 26.72
CA GLY A 151 -28.99 19.77 25.44
C GLY A 151 -28.13 20.50 24.42
N GLY A 152 -26.84 20.68 24.71
CA GLY A 152 -25.86 21.27 23.79
C GLY A 152 -25.71 20.48 22.49
N GLU A 153 -25.11 21.10 21.48
CA GLU A 153 -24.88 20.45 20.16
C GLU A 153 -23.58 19.61 20.10
N MET A 154 -22.78 19.71 21.16
CA MET A 154 -21.52 19.00 21.24
C MET A 154 -21.75 17.50 21.39
N PHE A 155 -21.13 16.72 20.50
CA PHE A 155 -21.10 15.27 20.58
C PHE A 155 -19.74 14.83 21.18
N TRP A 156 -19.82 14.17 22.32
CA TRP A 156 -18.66 13.68 23.06
C TRP A 156 -18.35 12.24 22.67
N VAL A 157 -17.18 12.02 22.09
CA VAL A 157 -16.73 10.69 21.67
C VAL A 157 -16.23 9.91 22.88
N ASN A 158 -16.80 8.72 23.08
CA ASN A 158 -16.31 7.75 24.04
C ASN A 158 -15.18 6.90 23.44
N ARG A 159 -15.29 6.60 22.12
CA ARG A 159 -14.34 5.76 21.38
C ARG A 159 -14.41 6.08 19.90
N VAL A 160 -13.25 6.21 19.27
CA VAL A 160 -13.07 6.15 17.81
C VAL A 160 -12.84 4.69 17.40
N VAL A 161 -13.46 4.29 16.31
CA VAL A 161 -13.33 2.93 15.73
C VAL A 161 -12.90 3.07 14.28
N TYR A 162 -11.92 2.29 13.89
CA TYR A 162 -11.48 2.15 12.51
C TYR A 162 -12.11 0.90 11.86
N PRO A 163 -12.23 0.87 10.52
CA PRO A 163 -12.74 -0.30 9.79
C PRO A 163 -11.79 -1.52 9.84
N ASP A 164 -10.75 -1.45 10.55
CA ASP A 164 -9.62 -2.31 10.84
C ASP A 164 -9.80 -3.80 10.46
N ILE A 165 -8.72 -4.56 10.46
CA ILE A 165 -8.72 -5.99 10.17
C ILE A 165 -9.14 -6.76 11.42
N LEU A 166 -10.13 -7.63 11.29
CA LEU A 166 -10.55 -8.50 12.38
C LEU A 166 -9.53 -9.62 12.58
N THR A 167 -9.13 -9.85 13.82
CA THR A 167 -8.17 -10.91 14.20
C THR A 167 -8.63 -12.33 13.84
N SER A 168 -9.92 -12.53 13.66
CA SER A 168 -10.50 -13.81 13.20
C SER A 168 -10.14 -14.17 11.75
N ASN A 169 -9.60 -13.23 10.97
CA ASN A 169 -9.17 -13.50 9.59
C ASN A 169 -7.74 -14.07 9.49
N GLN A 170 -7.07 -14.27 10.62
CA GLN A 170 -5.68 -14.75 10.70
C GLN A 170 -5.47 -16.23 10.31
N ASN A 171 -6.52 -17.00 10.05
CA ASN A 171 -6.43 -18.44 9.80
C ASN A 171 -6.92 -18.83 8.40
N LYS A 172 -6.51 -18.12 7.36
CA LYS A 172 -6.67 -18.61 5.98
C LYS A 172 -5.59 -19.62 5.57
N GLY A 173 -4.71 -20.02 6.47
CA GLY A 173 -3.63 -20.99 6.25
C GLY A 173 -4.08 -22.43 5.97
N GLY A 174 -5.16 -22.62 5.23
CA GLY A 174 -5.69 -23.92 4.80
C GLY A 174 -5.95 -23.99 3.30
N GLY A 175 -5.42 -23.03 2.52
CA GLY A 175 -5.49 -23.05 1.06
C GLY A 175 -4.50 -24.08 0.46
N ASP A 176 -4.82 -24.55 -0.73
CA ASP A 176 -3.89 -25.32 -1.58
C ASP A 176 -2.89 -24.32 -2.15
N PHE A 177 -1.69 -24.25 -1.56
CA PHE A 177 -0.61 -23.38 -2.01
C PHE A 177 0.48 -24.23 -2.66
N ASP A 178 1.00 -23.76 -3.79
CA ASP A 178 2.24 -24.34 -4.31
C ASP A 178 3.39 -23.97 -3.36
N PRO A 179 4.30 -24.91 -3.06
CA PRO A 179 5.47 -24.66 -2.21
C PRO A 179 6.55 -23.88 -2.96
N VAL A 180 6.21 -22.67 -3.39
CA VAL A 180 7.09 -21.76 -4.12
C VAL A 180 7.28 -20.45 -3.35
N SER A 181 8.33 -19.70 -3.70
CA SER A 181 8.66 -18.42 -3.10
C SER A 181 8.29 -17.27 -4.04
N ILE A 182 7.99 -16.12 -3.44
CA ILE A 182 7.79 -14.85 -4.13
C ILE A 182 8.93 -13.92 -3.69
N ALA A 183 9.70 -13.42 -4.65
CA ALA A 183 10.69 -12.38 -4.40
C ALA A 183 10.10 -11.00 -4.67
N PHE A 184 10.49 -10.02 -3.88
CA PHE A 184 10.02 -8.64 -3.97
C PHE A 184 11.20 -7.68 -4.13
N ALA A 185 11.08 -6.76 -5.07
CA ALA A 185 11.95 -5.60 -5.20
C ALA A 185 11.13 -4.39 -5.65
N SER A 186 11.71 -3.21 -5.57
CA SER A 186 11.14 -1.98 -6.10
C SER A 186 12.25 -0.95 -6.35
N ASP A 187 11.87 0.19 -6.87
CA ASP A 187 12.74 1.34 -6.93
C ASP A 187 14.11 1.00 -7.56
N ILE A 188 14.03 0.37 -8.75
CA ILE A 188 15.22 -0.03 -9.52
C ILE A 188 15.89 1.21 -10.09
N HIS A 189 15.07 2.19 -10.52
CA HIS A 189 15.51 3.45 -11.12
C HIS A 189 16.49 3.21 -12.27
N MET A 190 16.13 2.29 -13.19
CA MET A 190 16.93 2.04 -14.38
C MET A 190 17.14 3.31 -15.18
N GLY A 191 18.39 3.60 -15.52
CA GLY A 191 18.77 4.85 -16.20
C GLY A 191 19.29 5.95 -15.27
N SER A 192 19.17 5.79 -13.95
CA SER A 192 19.82 6.66 -12.96
C SER A 192 21.34 6.50 -12.98
N LYS A 193 22.08 7.56 -12.63
CA LYS A 193 23.51 7.47 -12.32
C LYS A 193 23.79 6.65 -11.08
N GLU A 194 22.82 6.61 -10.18
CA GLU A 194 22.89 5.87 -8.90
C GLU A 194 22.32 4.44 -9.01
N PHE A 195 22.02 3.94 -10.23
CA PHE A 195 21.61 2.54 -10.37
C PHE A 195 22.73 1.59 -9.92
N LEU A 196 22.36 0.69 -9.01
CA LEU A 196 23.29 -0.27 -8.38
C LEU A 196 23.44 -1.52 -9.24
N GLU A 197 24.02 -1.36 -10.43
CA GLU A 197 24.15 -2.43 -11.42
C GLU A 197 24.88 -3.66 -10.86
N ALA A 198 25.97 -3.47 -10.13
CA ALA A 198 26.74 -4.58 -9.57
C ALA A 198 25.96 -5.39 -8.54
N GLU A 199 25.09 -4.75 -7.76
CA GLU A 199 24.19 -5.42 -6.81
C GLU A 199 23.05 -6.14 -7.52
N TRP A 200 22.54 -5.56 -8.60
CA TRP A 200 21.55 -6.21 -9.47
C TRP A 200 22.13 -7.47 -10.10
N ASP A 201 23.31 -7.40 -10.72
CA ASP A 201 23.96 -8.53 -11.37
C ASP A 201 24.24 -9.67 -10.38
N LYS A 202 24.66 -9.36 -9.15
CA LYS A 202 24.81 -10.37 -8.08
C LYS A 202 23.48 -11.05 -7.70
N MET A 203 22.38 -10.29 -7.67
CA MET A 203 21.05 -10.87 -7.44
C MET A 203 20.68 -11.84 -8.56
N ILE A 204 20.88 -11.44 -9.82
CA ILE A 204 20.62 -12.28 -10.99
C ILE A 204 21.50 -13.54 -10.97
N GLU A 205 22.81 -13.38 -10.67
CA GLU A 205 23.72 -14.51 -10.53
C GLU A 205 23.27 -15.51 -9.45
N TRP A 206 22.82 -14.99 -8.30
CA TRP A 206 22.28 -15.82 -7.22
C TRP A 206 20.97 -16.50 -7.64
N MET A 207 20.03 -15.79 -8.29
CA MET A 207 18.78 -16.39 -8.79
C MET A 207 19.02 -17.50 -9.81
N ASN A 208 20.12 -17.43 -10.59
CA ASN A 208 20.56 -18.48 -11.53
C ASN A 208 21.36 -19.60 -10.87
N SER A 209 21.63 -19.54 -9.59
CA SER A 209 22.46 -20.53 -8.89
C SER A 209 21.68 -21.80 -8.50
N ALA A 210 22.40 -22.79 -7.97
CA ALA A 210 21.80 -24.00 -7.41
C ALA A 210 21.37 -23.84 -5.93
N ASP A 211 21.31 -22.63 -5.41
CA ASP A 211 20.79 -22.35 -4.07
C ASP A 211 19.32 -22.77 -3.97
N GLU A 212 18.95 -23.50 -2.92
CA GLU A 212 17.60 -24.04 -2.75
C GLU A 212 16.54 -22.95 -2.76
N THR A 213 16.83 -21.80 -2.15
CA THR A 213 15.91 -20.68 -2.10
C THR A 213 15.72 -20.07 -3.47
N ALA A 214 16.81 -19.83 -4.21
CA ALA A 214 16.77 -19.31 -5.56
C ALA A 214 15.95 -20.23 -6.48
N GLN A 215 16.13 -21.55 -6.36
CA GLN A 215 15.39 -22.54 -7.14
C GLN A 215 13.89 -22.62 -6.81
N ASN A 216 13.47 -22.09 -5.66
CA ASN A 216 12.07 -22.05 -5.24
C ASN A 216 11.35 -20.74 -5.58
N ILE A 217 12.05 -19.72 -6.09
CA ILE A 217 11.43 -18.47 -6.52
C ILE A 217 10.65 -18.72 -7.81
N LYS A 218 9.34 -18.47 -7.76
CA LYS A 218 8.44 -18.57 -8.92
C LYS A 218 8.06 -17.20 -9.46
N TRP A 219 7.93 -16.22 -8.56
CA TRP A 219 7.46 -14.90 -8.86
C TRP A 219 8.45 -13.85 -8.42
N PHE A 220 8.66 -12.84 -9.25
CA PHE A 220 9.46 -11.66 -8.91
C PHE A 220 8.63 -10.40 -9.07
N VAL A 221 8.13 -9.86 -7.96
CA VAL A 221 7.24 -8.70 -7.95
C VAL A 221 8.06 -7.41 -7.83
N LEU A 222 7.91 -6.54 -8.82
CA LEU A 222 8.53 -5.22 -8.89
C LEU A 222 7.47 -4.16 -8.54
N SER A 223 7.57 -3.61 -7.32
CA SER A 223 6.53 -2.74 -6.73
C SER A 223 6.72 -1.25 -7.11
N GLY A 224 7.00 -0.97 -8.37
CA GLY A 224 7.08 0.37 -8.95
C GLY A 224 8.49 0.95 -9.06
N ASP A 225 8.57 2.09 -9.76
CA ASP A 225 9.81 2.80 -10.08
C ASP A 225 10.88 1.89 -10.71
N VAL A 226 10.45 1.16 -11.76
CA VAL A 226 11.35 0.26 -12.49
C VAL A 226 12.34 1.03 -13.34
N VAL A 227 11.98 2.24 -13.77
CA VAL A 227 12.88 3.20 -14.44
C VAL A 227 12.98 4.49 -13.62
N ASP A 228 14.04 5.28 -13.85
CA ASP A 228 14.19 6.59 -13.19
C ASP A 228 13.27 7.65 -13.82
N GLY A 229 12.80 7.43 -15.05
CA GLY A 229 11.95 8.36 -15.77
C GLY A 229 12.73 9.58 -16.27
N ILE A 230 11.99 10.61 -16.69
CA ILE A 230 12.57 11.86 -17.18
C ILE A 230 11.70 13.03 -16.71
N GLY A 231 12.34 14.10 -16.20
CA GLY A 231 11.62 15.33 -15.83
C GLY A 231 10.77 15.21 -14.56
N ILE A 232 11.06 14.26 -13.67
CA ILE A 232 10.34 14.05 -12.41
C ILE A 232 10.51 15.24 -11.47
N TYR A 233 11.68 15.88 -11.52
CA TYR A 233 11.98 17.10 -10.74
C TYR A 233 12.89 18.02 -11.57
N PRO A 234 13.00 19.32 -11.24
CA PRO A 234 13.86 20.25 -11.96
C PRO A 234 15.32 19.79 -12.00
N GLY A 235 15.90 19.68 -13.19
CA GLY A 235 17.29 19.27 -13.39
C GLY A 235 17.52 17.74 -13.32
N HIS A 236 16.46 16.94 -13.32
CA HIS A 236 16.52 15.48 -13.23
C HIS A 236 17.44 14.86 -14.30
N GLU A 237 17.46 15.41 -15.52
CA GLU A 237 18.29 14.95 -16.62
C GLU A 237 19.79 14.92 -16.28
N ASN A 238 20.23 15.75 -15.33
CA ASN A 238 21.63 15.75 -14.87
C ASN A 238 21.98 14.52 -14.01
N ASN A 239 20.98 13.81 -13.51
CA ASN A 239 21.16 12.61 -12.66
C ASN A 239 20.95 11.30 -13.46
N LEU A 240 20.70 11.41 -14.78
CA LEU A 240 20.47 10.27 -15.64
C LEU A 240 21.75 9.85 -16.40
N THR A 241 21.93 8.54 -16.57
CA THR A 241 22.85 7.94 -17.55
C THR A 241 22.14 7.72 -18.89
N ILE A 242 20.81 7.46 -18.83
CA ILE A 242 19.97 7.23 -19.99
C ILE A 242 18.86 8.30 -19.98
N THR A 243 18.89 9.22 -20.93
CA THR A 243 17.97 10.38 -21.03
C THR A 243 16.77 10.13 -21.95
N ASN A 244 16.47 8.88 -22.26
CA ASN A 244 15.32 8.44 -23.05
C ASN A 244 14.57 7.37 -22.28
N SER A 245 13.29 7.59 -21.93
CA SER A 245 12.52 6.67 -21.12
C SER A 245 12.29 5.31 -21.79
N PHE A 246 12.14 5.27 -23.13
CA PHE A 246 12.02 4.00 -23.84
C PHE A 246 13.29 3.17 -23.77
N GLU A 247 14.47 3.82 -23.83
CA GLU A 247 15.76 3.16 -23.66
C GLU A 247 15.98 2.66 -22.22
N GLN A 248 15.47 3.40 -21.22
CA GLN A 248 15.46 2.94 -19.82
C GLN A 248 14.65 1.65 -19.68
N TYR A 249 13.44 1.58 -20.26
CA TYR A 249 12.63 0.36 -20.26
C TYR A 249 13.27 -0.79 -21.05
N GLU A 250 13.92 -0.50 -22.17
CA GLU A 250 14.67 -1.51 -22.95
C GLU A 250 15.83 -2.09 -22.13
N MET A 251 16.54 -1.26 -21.38
CA MET A 251 17.60 -1.73 -20.50
C MET A 251 17.02 -2.58 -19.34
N CYS A 252 15.93 -2.14 -18.73
CA CYS A 252 15.23 -2.89 -17.69
C CYS A 252 14.77 -4.26 -18.21
N ALA A 253 14.15 -4.30 -19.39
CA ALA A 253 13.72 -5.56 -20.01
C ALA A 253 14.88 -6.52 -20.26
N ARG A 254 15.99 -6.03 -20.83
CA ARG A 254 17.21 -6.86 -21.02
C ARG A 254 17.75 -7.43 -19.70
N LYS A 255 17.76 -6.62 -18.63
CA LYS A 255 18.19 -7.09 -17.30
C LYS A 255 17.23 -8.12 -16.70
N LEU A 256 15.93 -8.03 -16.98
CA LEU A 256 14.95 -9.03 -16.54
C LEU A 256 14.99 -10.29 -17.41
N ASP A 257 15.38 -10.21 -18.67
CA ASP A 257 15.60 -11.39 -19.54
C ASP A 257 16.79 -12.28 -19.05
N GLU A 258 17.62 -11.78 -18.13
CA GLU A 258 18.69 -12.57 -17.50
C GLU A 258 18.17 -13.45 -16.33
N LEU A 259 16.91 -13.30 -15.91
CA LEU A 259 16.29 -14.16 -14.91
C LEU A 259 16.15 -15.61 -15.43
N PRO A 260 16.15 -16.61 -14.52
CA PRO A 260 15.81 -17.97 -14.89
C PRO A 260 14.40 -18.07 -15.52
N ASP A 261 14.25 -18.90 -16.55
CA ASP A 261 12.99 -19.05 -17.30
C ASP A 261 11.76 -19.41 -16.43
N HIS A 262 11.99 -20.01 -15.26
CA HIS A 262 10.91 -20.40 -14.34
C HIS A 262 10.43 -19.26 -13.45
N ILE A 263 11.13 -18.12 -13.40
CA ILE A 263 10.74 -16.93 -12.62
C ILE A 263 9.94 -15.99 -13.51
N THR A 264 8.73 -15.67 -13.10
CA THR A 264 7.86 -14.75 -13.83
C THR A 264 7.86 -13.36 -13.15
N PRO A 265 8.34 -12.30 -13.83
CA PRO A 265 8.23 -10.94 -13.33
C PRO A 265 6.77 -10.45 -13.29
N VAL A 266 6.42 -9.71 -12.24
CA VAL A 266 5.16 -8.96 -12.12
C VAL A 266 5.53 -7.50 -11.94
N ILE A 267 5.10 -6.63 -12.84
CA ILE A 267 5.54 -5.23 -12.90
C ILE A 267 4.37 -4.30 -12.61
N LEU A 268 4.50 -3.52 -11.53
CA LEU A 268 3.66 -2.35 -11.24
C LEU A 268 4.39 -1.08 -11.69
N PRO A 269 3.69 0.00 -12.06
CA PRO A 269 4.29 1.32 -12.16
C PRO A 269 4.42 1.99 -10.78
N GLY A 270 5.38 2.91 -10.67
CA GLY A 270 5.51 3.87 -9.59
C GLY A 270 5.42 5.30 -10.09
N ASN A 271 5.85 6.27 -9.29
CA ASN A 271 5.73 7.68 -9.67
C ASN A 271 6.81 8.18 -10.65
N HIS A 272 7.88 7.41 -10.85
CA HIS A 272 8.90 7.67 -11.86
C HIS A 272 8.58 7.04 -13.21
N ASP A 273 7.72 6.03 -13.23
CA ASP A 273 7.34 5.32 -14.44
C ASP A 273 6.47 6.16 -15.39
N ALA A 274 6.43 5.75 -16.67
CA ALA A 274 5.70 6.45 -17.74
C ALA A 274 4.19 6.23 -17.65
N VAL A 275 3.60 6.65 -16.54
CA VAL A 275 2.15 6.65 -16.26
C VAL A 275 1.71 8.00 -15.72
N ARG A 276 0.40 8.23 -15.58
CA ARG A 276 -0.08 9.44 -14.91
C ARG A 276 0.44 9.50 -13.46
N PRO A 277 0.79 10.69 -12.95
CA PRO A 277 1.28 10.83 -11.56
C PRO A 277 0.18 10.64 -10.52
N ALA A 278 -1.10 10.81 -10.90
CA ALA A 278 -2.23 10.63 -9.98
C ALA A 278 -2.59 9.15 -9.80
N GLU A 279 -2.76 8.73 -8.56
CA GLU A 279 -3.19 7.37 -8.20
C GLU A 279 -4.73 7.24 -8.17
N PRO A 280 -5.25 6.05 -8.47
CA PRO A 280 -4.55 4.83 -8.88
C PRO A 280 -3.94 4.97 -10.28
N GLN A 281 -2.79 4.32 -10.51
CA GLN A 281 -2.09 4.39 -11.79
C GLN A 281 -2.43 3.17 -12.66
N PRO A 282 -2.75 3.37 -13.95
CA PRO A 282 -2.95 2.26 -14.87
C PRO A 282 -1.65 1.49 -15.09
N MET A 283 -1.74 0.27 -15.62
CA MET A 283 -0.55 -0.44 -16.09
C MET A 283 0.19 0.36 -17.16
N LEU A 284 1.46 0.06 -17.34
CA LEU A 284 2.29 0.64 -18.40
C LEU A 284 1.59 0.52 -19.77
N GLU A 285 1.84 1.46 -20.68
CA GLU A 285 1.25 1.42 -22.02
C GLU A 285 1.73 0.20 -22.83
N PRO A 286 0.92 -0.32 -23.76
CA PRO A 286 1.25 -1.52 -24.54
C PRO A 286 2.62 -1.44 -25.23
N ALA A 287 3.01 -0.29 -25.75
CA ALA A 287 4.31 -0.09 -26.39
C ALA A 287 5.51 -0.28 -25.45
N VAL A 288 5.30 -0.09 -24.14
CA VAL A 288 6.30 -0.39 -23.10
C VAL A 288 6.22 -1.85 -22.70
N GLN A 289 5.01 -2.38 -22.50
CA GLN A 289 4.80 -3.80 -22.13
C GLN A 289 5.42 -4.76 -23.15
N GLU A 290 5.32 -4.45 -24.45
CA GLU A 290 5.89 -5.26 -25.54
C GLU A 290 7.41 -5.42 -25.48
N LYS A 291 8.12 -4.60 -24.67
CA LYS A 291 9.55 -4.74 -24.45
C LYS A 291 9.92 -5.90 -23.49
N PHE A 292 8.96 -6.32 -22.66
CA PHE A 292 9.14 -7.34 -21.65
C PHE A 292 8.55 -8.67 -22.14
N ASN A 293 9.40 -9.65 -22.40
CA ASN A 293 9.01 -10.90 -23.09
C ASN A 293 8.04 -11.80 -22.29
N SER A 294 8.09 -11.76 -20.96
CA SER A 294 7.36 -12.71 -20.09
C SER A 294 6.78 -12.09 -18.84
N ALA A 295 6.77 -10.78 -18.71
CA ALA A 295 6.27 -10.09 -17.52
C ALA A 295 4.74 -9.98 -17.50
N ILE A 296 4.16 -10.08 -16.31
CA ILE A 296 2.77 -9.72 -16.04
C ILE A 296 2.74 -8.24 -15.65
N HIS A 297 2.00 -7.43 -16.40
CA HIS A 297 1.84 -6.02 -16.11
C HIS A 297 0.53 -5.77 -15.37
N VAL A 298 0.61 -5.00 -14.29
CA VAL A 298 -0.54 -4.61 -13.46
C VAL A 298 -0.51 -3.11 -13.17
N GLY A 299 -1.64 -2.55 -12.74
CA GLY A 299 -1.69 -1.16 -12.29
C GLY A 299 -1.21 -0.99 -10.84
N ASN A 300 -1.23 0.23 -10.34
CA ASN A 300 -0.87 0.59 -8.98
C ASN A 300 -2.05 1.31 -8.28
N PRO A 301 -2.61 0.75 -7.19
CA PRO A 301 -2.27 -0.53 -6.57
C PRO A 301 -2.75 -1.74 -7.38
N ALA A 302 -2.15 -2.90 -7.13
CA ALA A 302 -2.59 -4.17 -7.67
C ALA A 302 -3.00 -5.15 -6.56
N ARG A 303 -4.03 -5.92 -6.81
CA ARG A 303 -4.40 -7.08 -6.02
C ARG A 303 -4.30 -8.32 -6.90
N ILE A 304 -3.35 -9.19 -6.58
CA ILE A 304 -3.01 -10.36 -7.39
C ILE A 304 -2.84 -11.59 -6.50
N THR A 305 -3.44 -12.70 -6.89
CA THR A 305 -3.14 -14.00 -6.29
C THR A 305 -2.00 -14.64 -7.07
N LEU A 306 -0.94 -15.04 -6.40
CA LEU A 306 0.24 -15.70 -6.94
C LEU A 306 0.40 -17.06 -6.25
N SER A 307 0.27 -18.17 -7.00
CA SER A 307 0.32 -19.54 -6.46
C SER A 307 -0.53 -19.71 -5.18
N GLY A 308 -1.73 -19.14 -5.17
CA GLY A 308 -2.68 -19.21 -4.05
C GLY A 308 -2.54 -18.10 -2.99
N ILE A 309 -1.47 -17.31 -2.98
CA ILE A 309 -1.25 -16.21 -2.03
C ILE A 309 -1.81 -14.90 -2.59
N ASP A 310 -2.69 -14.27 -1.81
CA ASP A 310 -3.34 -12.99 -2.16
C ASP A 310 -2.45 -11.80 -1.76
N VAL A 311 -1.77 -11.23 -2.72
CA VAL A 311 -0.81 -10.13 -2.56
C VAL A 311 -1.48 -8.79 -2.89
N LEU A 312 -1.44 -7.84 -1.96
CA LEU A 312 -1.68 -6.44 -2.23
C LEU A 312 -0.32 -5.76 -2.48
N SER A 313 -0.07 -5.35 -3.70
CA SER A 313 1.12 -4.57 -4.06
C SER A 313 0.73 -3.13 -4.33
N TYR A 314 1.41 -2.20 -3.68
CA TYR A 314 1.21 -0.77 -3.81
C TYR A 314 2.56 -0.07 -3.83
N HIS A 315 2.81 0.81 -4.80
CA HIS A 315 4.12 1.48 -4.85
C HIS A 315 4.46 2.21 -3.55
N GLY A 316 3.50 2.93 -2.95
CA GLY A 316 3.71 3.50 -1.61
C GLY A 316 3.62 5.03 -1.53
N LYS A 317 3.28 5.71 -2.60
CA LYS A 317 3.23 7.18 -2.67
C LYS A 317 2.37 7.84 -1.57
N GLY A 318 1.30 7.18 -1.12
CA GLY A 318 0.46 7.66 0.00
C GLY A 318 1.20 7.77 1.34
N ILE A 319 2.38 7.16 1.49
CA ILE A 319 3.23 7.31 2.68
C ILE A 319 3.69 8.77 2.84
N ASP A 320 3.92 9.49 1.73
CA ASP A 320 4.32 10.90 1.73
C ASP A 320 3.33 11.83 2.44
N ASP A 321 2.05 11.44 2.46
CA ASP A 321 1.00 12.20 3.14
C ASP A 321 0.91 11.86 4.63
N ILE A 322 1.24 10.62 5.01
CA ILE A 322 1.13 10.13 6.39
C ILE A 322 2.31 10.60 7.24
N VAL A 323 3.54 10.51 6.71
CA VAL A 323 4.78 10.85 7.43
C VAL A 323 4.73 12.24 8.09
N PRO A 324 4.33 13.33 7.44
CA PRO A 324 4.33 14.64 8.06
C PRO A 324 3.21 14.86 9.11
N ARG A 325 2.29 13.91 9.26
CA ARG A 325 1.06 14.07 10.07
C ARG A 325 1.00 13.18 11.30
N VAL A 326 1.71 12.08 11.29
CA VAL A 326 1.66 11.08 12.37
C VAL A 326 3.02 10.95 13.03
N GLU A 327 3.08 11.23 14.32
CA GLU A 327 4.26 10.99 15.11
C GLU A 327 4.66 9.50 15.05
N ASN A 328 5.96 9.21 15.01
CA ASN A 328 6.55 7.87 14.91
C ASN A 328 6.37 7.18 13.55
N VAL A 329 5.88 7.87 12.53
CA VAL A 329 5.94 7.42 11.14
C VAL A 329 7.05 8.20 10.44
N SER A 330 7.94 7.52 9.75
CA SER A 330 9.04 8.14 9.01
C SER A 330 9.35 7.33 7.75
N TYR A 331 10.16 7.88 6.87
CA TYR A 331 10.67 7.16 5.70
C TYR A 331 11.60 6.00 6.06
N GLU A 332 12.17 5.99 7.26
CA GLU A 332 12.96 4.87 7.79
C GLU A 332 12.10 3.74 8.38
N HIS A 333 10.85 4.07 8.76
CA HIS A 333 9.86 3.18 9.36
C HIS A 333 8.53 3.24 8.61
N PRO A 334 8.50 2.96 7.30
CA PRO A 334 7.28 3.04 6.48
C PRO A 334 6.25 1.96 6.83
N GLU A 335 6.65 0.88 7.48
CA GLU A 335 5.76 -0.16 8.00
C GLU A 335 4.71 0.39 8.96
N GLU A 336 5.00 1.48 9.67
CA GLU A 336 4.01 2.13 10.53
C GLU A 336 2.91 2.82 9.70
N ALA A 337 3.25 3.41 8.54
CA ALA A 337 2.25 3.92 7.60
C ALA A 337 1.42 2.78 6.99
N MET A 338 2.05 1.66 6.62
CA MET A 338 1.33 0.49 6.11
C MET A 338 0.33 -0.07 7.13
N LYS A 339 0.69 -0.12 8.42
CA LYS A 339 -0.22 -0.49 9.52
C LYS A 339 -1.43 0.44 9.58
N LEU A 340 -1.21 1.75 9.39
CA LEU A 340 -2.30 2.74 9.34
C LEU A 340 -3.18 2.55 8.09
N MET A 341 -2.60 2.31 6.92
CA MET A 341 -3.35 2.01 5.69
C MET A 341 -4.28 0.82 5.88
N LEU A 342 -3.77 -0.29 6.42
CA LEU A 342 -4.59 -1.47 6.72
C LEU A 342 -5.68 -1.17 7.76
N LYS A 343 -5.34 -0.44 8.83
CA LYS A 343 -6.28 -0.04 9.88
C LYS A 343 -7.39 0.85 9.36
N LYS A 344 -7.06 1.80 8.47
CA LYS A 344 -7.99 2.75 7.85
C LYS A 344 -8.71 2.15 6.63
N ARG A 345 -8.26 0.99 6.14
CA ARG A 345 -8.74 0.36 4.90
C ARG A 345 -8.59 1.26 3.67
N HIS A 346 -7.54 2.08 3.65
CA HIS A 346 -7.28 2.98 2.53
C HIS A 346 -5.78 3.26 2.37
N LEU A 347 -5.28 3.14 1.15
CA LEU A 347 -3.86 3.31 0.83
C LEU A 347 -3.41 4.79 0.83
N ALA A 348 -4.29 5.71 0.43
CA ALA A 348 -4.02 7.15 0.39
C ALA A 348 -5.31 7.95 0.67
N PRO A 349 -5.75 8.10 1.93
CA PRO A 349 -7.07 8.66 2.22
C PRO A 349 -7.21 10.15 1.88
N MET A 350 -6.15 10.94 2.01
CA MET A 350 -6.21 12.41 1.91
C MET A 350 -6.25 12.89 0.46
N TRP A 351 -7.12 13.84 0.17
CA TRP A 351 -7.26 14.47 -1.15
C TRP A 351 -6.53 15.81 -1.21
N GLY A 352 -5.89 16.09 -2.35
CA GLY A 352 -5.25 17.38 -2.59
C GLY A 352 -3.95 17.61 -1.81
N GLU A 353 -3.34 16.56 -1.32
CA GLU A 353 -2.08 16.58 -0.59
C GLU A 353 -0.89 16.29 -1.54
N ARG A 354 0.21 15.76 -1.00
CA ARG A 354 1.42 15.46 -1.80
C ARG A 354 1.17 14.35 -2.82
N ASN A 355 0.34 13.38 -2.45
CA ASN A 355 -0.08 12.34 -3.38
C ASN A 355 -1.35 12.76 -4.10
N ALA A 356 -1.26 12.94 -5.42
CA ALA A 356 -2.42 13.26 -6.24
C ALA A 356 -3.29 12.02 -6.43
N LEU A 357 -4.61 12.18 -6.25
CA LEU A 357 -5.59 11.13 -6.51
C LEU A 357 -6.42 11.44 -7.76
N SER A 358 -6.66 10.45 -8.59
CA SER A 358 -7.56 10.53 -9.73
C SER A 358 -9.00 10.24 -9.29
N PRO A 359 -9.98 11.03 -9.71
CA PRO A 359 -11.38 10.81 -9.34
C PRO A 359 -12.01 9.68 -10.19
N GLU A 360 -11.65 8.45 -9.88
CA GLU A 360 -12.21 7.26 -10.51
C GLU A 360 -13.67 7.03 -10.09
N GLU A 361 -14.42 6.28 -10.89
CA GLU A 361 -15.81 5.92 -10.57
C GLU A 361 -15.89 5.10 -9.27
N GLU A 362 -14.94 4.17 -9.08
CA GLU A 362 -14.75 3.44 -7.84
C GLU A 362 -13.43 3.86 -7.17
N ASP A 363 -13.43 4.00 -5.85
CA ASP A 363 -12.22 4.26 -5.09
C ASP A 363 -11.38 2.97 -4.95
N GLN A 364 -10.46 2.81 -5.89
CA GLN A 364 -9.59 1.64 -5.96
C GLN A 364 -8.46 1.67 -4.91
N MET A 365 -8.31 2.77 -4.17
CA MET A 365 -7.39 2.88 -3.05
C MET A 365 -7.96 2.26 -1.76
N VAL A 366 -9.25 1.88 -1.76
CA VAL A 366 -9.90 1.21 -0.63
C VAL A 366 -9.48 -0.27 -0.55
N ILE A 367 -8.98 -0.69 0.59
CA ILE A 367 -8.65 -2.09 0.89
C ILE A 367 -9.93 -2.82 1.31
N ARG A 368 -10.69 -3.36 0.36
CA ARG A 368 -12.00 -3.99 0.58
C ARG A 368 -11.91 -5.23 1.46
N THR A 369 -10.95 -6.08 1.20
CA THR A 369 -10.68 -7.33 1.95
C THR A 369 -9.22 -7.35 2.43
N PRO A 370 -8.92 -7.95 3.60
CA PRO A 370 -7.53 -8.13 4.03
C PRO A 370 -6.76 -8.99 3.02
N PRO A 371 -5.52 -8.61 2.61
CA PRO A 371 -4.64 -9.46 1.84
C PRO A 371 -3.99 -10.54 2.71
N ASP A 372 -3.38 -11.53 2.08
CA ASP A 372 -2.48 -12.46 2.79
C ASP A 372 -1.08 -11.83 2.99
N LEU A 373 -0.68 -10.91 2.10
CA LEU A 373 0.58 -10.17 2.16
C LEU A 373 0.38 -8.75 1.60
N PHE A 374 1.00 -7.75 2.23
CA PHE A 374 1.01 -6.36 1.75
C PHE A 374 2.43 -5.89 1.50
N VAL A 375 2.74 -5.46 0.28
CA VAL A 375 4.07 -4.99 -0.14
C VAL A 375 4.02 -3.55 -0.63
N THR A 376 5.07 -2.77 -0.29
CA THR A 376 5.29 -1.41 -0.82
C THR A 376 6.76 -1.19 -1.21
N GLY A 377 7.00 -0.19 -2.06
CA GLY A 377 8.29 0.40 -2.41
C GLY A 377 8.39 1.85 -1.95
N HIS A 378 8.83 2.74 -2.85
CA HIS A 378 8.85 4.19 -2.78
C HIS A 378 9.83 4.80 -1.75
N THR A 379 9.90 4.24 -0.56
CA THR A 379 10.67 4.83 0.54
C THR A 379 12.13 4.38 0.56
N HIS A 380 12.54 3.49 -0.34
CA HIS A 380 13.87 2.87 -0.39
C HIS A 380 14.30 2.23 0.95
N ALA A 381 13.34 1.94 1.83
CA ALA A 381 13.57 1.21 3.06
C ALA A 381 13.48 -0.31 2.83
N HIS A 382 13.97 -1.07 3.79
CA HIS A 382 13.95 -2.53 3.74
C HIS A 382 13.51 -3.04 5.11
N THR A 383 12.30 -3.63 5.16
CA THR A 383 11.79 -4.20 6.40
C THR A 383 10.72 -5.25 6.13
N VAL A 384 10.57 -6.17 7.06
CA VAL A 384 9.45 -7.10 7.15
C VAL A 384 8.89 -7.02 8.54
N GLU A 385 7.63 -6.67 8.63
CA GLU A 385 6.91 -6.55 9.89
C GLU A 385 5.56 -7.25 9.78
N TRP A 386 4.85 -7.38 10.89
CA TRP A 386 3.55 -8.04 10.93
C TRP A 386 2.48 -7.13 11.49
N HIS A 387 1.34 -7.10 10.84
CA HIS A 387 0.15 -6.47 11.39
C HIS A 387 -1.04 -7.42 11.35
N ARG A 388 -1.51 -7.83 12.53
CA ARG A 388 -2.68 -8.73 12.66
C ARG A 388 -2.61 -9.99 11.78
N GLY A 389 -1.43 -10.60 11.73
CA GLY A 389 -1.19 -11.82 10.96
C GLY A 389 -0.93 -11.61 9.46
N ILE A 390 -0.86 -10.36 9.00
CA ILE A 390 -0.49 -10.00 7.63
C ILE A 390 0.97 -9.55 7.63
N PRO A 391 1.86 -10.20 6.87
CA PRO A 391 3.21 -9.69 6.64
C PRO A 391 3.15 -8.39 5.83
N LEU A 392 3.92 -7.40 6.29
CA LEU A 392 4.17 -6.12 5.65
C LEU A 392 5.58 -6.13 5.12
N VAL A 393 5.74 -5.99 3.81
CA VAL A 393 7.03 -6.02 3.14
C VAL A 393 7.31 -4.64 2.55
N VAL A 394 8.44 -4.05 2.92
CA VAL A 394 8.99 -2.86 2.25
C VAL A 394 10.16 -3.32 1.41
N SER A 395 10.03 -3.26 0.09
CA SER A 395 10.78 -4.07 -0.86
C SER A 395 12.15 -3.52 -1.27
N SER A 396 12.69 -2.55 -0.50
CA SER A 396 14.05 -2.05 -0.71
C SER A 396 14.23 -1.20 -1.99
N THR A 397 15.45 -1.07 -2.50
CA THR A 397 15.78 -0.34 -3.73
C THR A 397 17.04 -0.88 -4.38
N PHE A 398 17.19 -0.63 -5.68
CA PHE A 398 18.46 -0.77 -6.44
C PHE A 398 19.04 0.60 -6.84
N GLN A 399 18.59 1.69 -6.22
CA GLN A 399 19.19 3.02 -6.36
C GLN A 399 20.09 3.34 -5.16
N GLY A 400 21.26 3.89 -5.43
CA GLY A 400 22.18 4.42 -4.41
C GLY A 400 21.68 5.70 -3.78
N GLU A 401 22.53 6.30 -2.94
CA GLU A 401 22.23 7.54 -2.22
C GLU A 401 22.17 8.72 -3.20
N THR A 402 21.00 9.39 -3.27
CA THR A 402 20.81 10.58 -4.11
C THR A 402 20.92 11.87 -3.28
N ASP A 403 21.15 13.01 -3.96
CA ASP A 403 21.16 14.32 -3.31
C ASP A 403 19.84 14.62 -2.58
N PHE A 404 18.71 14.13 -3.12
CA PHE A 404 17.40 14.29 -2.50
C PHE A 404 17.29 13.52 -1.17
N MET A 405 17.77 12.27 -1.12
CA MET A 405 17.80 11.48 0.10
C MET A 405 18.72 12.11 1.15
N ASN A 406 19.88 12.60 0.72
CA ASN A 406 20.81 13.33 1.58
C ASN A 406 20.17 14.58 2.19
N MET A 407 19.42 15.34 1.41
CA MET A 407 18.70 16.53 1.88
C MET A 407 17.62 16.17 2.91
N LEU A 408 16.95 15.02 2.76
CA LEU A 408 15.95 14.53 3.70
C LEU A 408 16.54 13.78 4.90
N GLY A 409 17.85 13.47 4.89
CA GLY A 409 18.58 12.90 5.99
C GLY A 409 18.37 11.39 6.20
N TYR A 410 17.92 10.66 5.17
CA TYR A 410 17.78 9.21 5.23
C TYR A 410 18.67 8.50 4.19
N LYS A 411 18.97 7.21 4.44
CA LYS A 411 19.81 6.39 3.56
C LYS A 411 19.01 5.22 2.97
N PRO A 412 19.16 4.97 1.66
CA PRO A 412 18.50 3.85 1.03
C PRO A 412 19.07 2.52 1.54
N LYS A 413 18.21 1.54 1.67
CA LYS A 413 18.58 0.16 2.00
C LYS A 413 18.44 -0.68 0.74
N LYS A 414 19.57 -1.04 0.16
CA LYS A 414 19.64 -1.77 -1.10
C LYS A 414 19.38 -3.26 -0.95
N GLY A 415 18.72 -3.86 -1.94
CA GLY A 415 18.49 -5.30 -2.03
C GLY A 415 17.11 -5.68 -2.54
N PHE A 416 16.71 -6.89 -2.18
CA PHE A 416 15.40 -7.48 -2.45
C PHE A 416 15.03 -8.42 -1.30
N LEU A 417 13.79 -8.88 -1.26
CA LEU A 417 13.24 -9.74 -0.21
C LEU A 417 12.67 -11.03 -0.79
#